data_53a68abb6927793682a9c81f7129d666
#
_entry.id   53a68abb6927793682a9c81f7129d666
#
_cell.length_a   1.000
_cell.length_b   1.000
_cell.length_c   1.000
_cell.angle_alpha   90.00
_cell.angle_beta   90.00
_cell.angle_gamma   90.00
#
_symmetry.space_group_name_H-M   'P 1'
#
loop_
_entity.id
_entity.type
_entity.pdbx_description
1 polymer ?
#
loop_
_entity_poly.entity_id
_entity_poly.type
_entity_poly.pdbx_seq_one_letter_code
_entity_poly.pdbx_strand_id
1 'polypeptide(L)'
;CRHVAMESTGVYWQPVYNVLEEAFDGSIVLIVANARHMKNVPGKKTDMKDAEWIATLLRAGLLEGSFIPSKPIRELRNLTRYRKSIIEEIASQKNRIEKHLQSCGFKLSTFLTDIFGVSGRAIMDHLCRHGKISPGK
;
A
#
# COMPACT_ATOMS: atom_id res chain seq x y z
N CYS A 1 0.72 3.67 33.35
CA CYS A 1 0.15 2.68 32.45
C CYS A 1 1.28 1.77 31.96
N ARG A 2 1.12 0.44 32.04
CA ARG A 2 2.18 -0.51 31.62
C ARG A 2 1.89 -1.15 30.26
N HIS A 3 0.67 -1.03 29.77
CA HIS A 3 0.24 -1.63 28.49
C HIS A 3 -0.45 -0.60 27.63
N VAL A 4 -0.11 -0.57 26.37
CA VAL A 4 -0.77 0.25 25.34
C VAL A 4 -1.19 -0.67 24.21
N ALA A 5 -2.45 -0.62 23.84
CA ALA A 5 -2.97 -1.38 22.71
C ALA A 5 -3.47 -0.45 21.60
N MET A 6 -3.25 -0.83 20.36
CA MET A 6 -3.71 -0.11 19.19
C MET A 6 -4.16 -1.07 18.09
N GLU A 7 -5.06 -0.63 17.24
CA GLU A 7 -5.54 -1.42 16.10
C GLU A 7 -4.57 -1.35 14.92
N SER A 8 -4.34 -2.48 14.23
CA SER A 8 -3.47 -2.58 13.06
C SER A 8 -4.12 -2.06 11.76
N THR A 9 -4.98 -1.04 11.85
CA THR A 9 -5.66 -0.49 10.67
C THR A 9 -4.70 0.35 9.82
N GLY A 10 -4.49 -0.07 8.58
CA GLY A 10 -3.63 0.62 7.61
C GLY A 10 -2.20 0.82 8.12
N VAL A 11 -1.69 2.03 7.97
CA VAL A 11 -0.34 2.45 8.39
C VAL A 11 -0.34 3.35 9.63
N TYR A 12 -1.51 3.74 10.12
CA TYR A 12 -1.68 4.79 11.15
C TYR A 12 -1.11 4.42 12.51
N TRP A 13 -1.04 3.13 12.83
CA TRP A 13 -0.47 2.64 14.09
C TRP A 13 1.06 2.79 14.13
N GLN A 14 1.76 2.77 12.97
CA GLN A 14 3.23 2.74 12.92
C GLN A 14 3.90 4.00 13.51
N PRO A 15 3.49 5.25 13.18
CA PRO A 15 4.06 6.44 13.79
C PRO A 15 3.89 6.45 15.32
N VAL A 16 2.72 6.11 15.82
CA VAL A 16 2.42 6.05 17.25
C VAL A 16 3.26 4.98 17.93
N TYR A 17 3.32 3.79 17.35
CA TYR A 17 4.15 2.68 17.86
C TYR A 17 5.63 3.08 17.95
N ASN A 18 6.18 3.70 16.89
CA ASN A 18 7.59 4.09 16.86
C ASN A 18 7.93 5.12 17.93
N VAL A 19 7.06 6.12 18.13
CA VAL A 19 7.25 7.14 19.19
C VAL A 19 7.19 6.50 20.58
N LEU A 20 6.25 5.61 20.83
CA LEU A 20 6.11 4.94 22.11
C LEU A 20 7.26 3.95 22.36
N GLU A 21 7.69 3.20 21.34
CA GLU A 21 8.83 2.28 21.42
C GLU A 21 10.11 3.04 21.81
N GLU A 22 10.36 4.22 21.20
CA GLU A 22 11.51 5.05 21.45
C GLU A 22 11.44 5.77 22.81
N ALA A 23 10.28 6.31 23.19
CA ALA A 23 10.11 7.05 24.43
C ALA A 23 10.17 6.18 25.68
N PHE A 24 9.79 4.92 25.59
CA PHE A 24 9.64 4.04 26.74
C PHE A 24 10.64 2.89 26.82
N ASP A 25 11.45 2.70 25.78
CA ASP A 25 12.57 1.72 25.70
C ASP A 25 12.28 0.37 26.40
N GLY A 26 11.14 -0.23 26.05
CA GLY A 26 10.72 -1.52 26.61
C GLY A 26 10.10 -1.47 28.02
N SER A 27 9.96 -0.29 28.64
CA SER A 27 9.31 -0.16 29.96
C SER A 27 7.79 -0.36 29.92
N ILE A 28 7.20 -0.32 28.72
CA ILE A 28 5.78 -0.59 28.46
C ILE A 28 5.60 -1.71 27.43
N VAL A 29 4.50 -2.43 27.54
CA VAL A 29 4.11 -3.45 26.59
C VAL A 29 3.24 -2.81 25.50
N LEU A 30 3.73 -2.82 24.26
CA LEU A 30 2.99 -2.31 23.11
C LEU A 30 2.32 -3.48 22.36
N ILE A 31 1.01 -3.43 22.23
CA ILE A 31 0.20 -4.45 21.58
C ILE A 31 -0.47 -3.84 20.34
N VAL A 32 -0.14 -4.37 19.16
CA VAL A 32 -0.84 -4.03 17.91
C VAL A 32 -1.80 -5.17 17.60
N ALA A 33 -3.08 -4.95 17.84
CA ALA A 33 -4.10 -5.97 17.69
C ALA A 33 -4.63 -6.05 16.26
N ASN A 34 -4.93 -7.27 15.80
CA ASN A 34 -5.50 -7.47 14.47
C ASN A 34 -6.98 -7.04 14.44
N ALA A 35 -7.30 -6.09 13.56
CA ALA A 35 -8.66 -5.60 13.35
C ALA A 35 -9.71 -6.70 13.10
N ARG A 36 -9.31 -7.81 12.45
CA ARG A 36 -10.21 -8.93 12.18
C ARG A 36 -10.59 -9.70 13.45
N HIS A 37 -9.63 -9.89 14.36
CA HIS A 37 -9.90 -10.54 15.64
C HIS A 37 -10.85 -9.71 16.51
N MET A 38 -10.67 -8.39 16.51
CA MET A 38 -11.53 -7.48 17.28
C MET A 38 -12.97 -7.39 16.72
N LYS A 39 -13.15 -7.56 15.41
CA LYS A 39 -14.49 -7.55 14.76
C LYS A 39 -15.34 -8.76 15.12
N ASN A 40 -14.72 -9.87 15.50
CA ASN A 40 -15.42 -11.10 15.85
C ASN A 40 -15.97 -11.10 17.29
N VAL A 41 -15.61 -10.08 18.09
CA VAL A 41 -16.14 -9.93 19.45
C VAL A 41 -17.42 -9.07 19.38
N PRO A 42 -18.60 -9.57 19.86
CA PRO A 42 -19.85 -8.83 19.77
C PRO A 42 -19.80 -7.52 20.55
N GLY A 43 -20.14 -6.40 19.91
CA GLY A 43 -20.20 -5.09 20.56
C GLY A 43 -20.67 -3.99 19.60
N LYS A 44 -21.22 -2.89 20.14
CA LYS A 44 -21.69 -1.74 19.35
C LYS A 44 -20.53 -0.82 18.97
N LYS A 45 -20.42 -0.54 17.67
CA LYS A 45 -19.33 0.22 17.02
C LYS A 45 -19.64 1.71 16.91
N THR A 46 -18.80 2.54 17.55
CA THR A 46 -18.63 3.97 17.23
C THR A 46 -17.17 4.33 17.54
N ASP A 47 -16.57 5.28 16.83
CA ASP A 47 -15.12 5.57 16.91
C ASP A 47 -14.62 5.89 18.34
N MET A 48 -15.37 6.60 19.17
CA MET A 48 -15.03 6.81 20.57
C MET A 48 -15.15 5.52 21.41
N LYS A 49 -16.07 4.63 21.06
CA LYS A 49 -16.24 3.34 21.71
C LYS A 49 -15.20 2.31 21.29
N ASP A 50 -14.52 2.53 20.16
CA ASP A 50 -13.47 1.64 19.71
C ASP A 50 -12.25 1.69 20.65
N ALA A 51 -11.84 2.85 21.15
CA ALA A 51 -10.76 2.98 22.12
C ALA A 51 -11.12 2.38 23.48
N GLU A 52 -12.33 2.64 23.99
CA GLU A 52 -12.84 2.05 25.23
C GLU A 52 -12.97 0.52 25.11
N TRP A 53 -13.40 0.05 23.93
CA TRP A 53 -13.51 -1.36 23.65
C TRP A 53 -12.16 -2.05 23.62
N ILE A 54 -11.15 -1.47 22.95
CA ILE A 54 -9.78 -1.97 22.94
C ILE A 54 -9.22 -2.02 24.38
N ALA A 55 -9.45 -0.97 25.18
CA ALA A 55 -9.02 -0.95 26.58
C ALA A 55 -9.71 -2.03 27.42
N THR A 56 -10.99 -2.28 27.16
CA THR A 56 -11.76 -3.34 27.83
C THR A 56 -11.23 -4.73 27.49
N LEU A 57 -11.01 -5.00 26.20
CA LEU A 57 -10.43 -6.25 25.73
C LEU A 57 -9.02 -6.48 26.25
N LEU A 58 -8.20 -5.42 26.29
CA LEU A 58 -6.85 -5.45 26.85
C LEU A 58 -6.89 -5.83 28.31
N ARG A 59 -7.75 -5.20 29.10
CA ARG A 59 -7.94 -5.49 30.53
C ARG A 59 -8.42 -6.92 30.79
N ALA A 60 -9.25 -7.45 29.89
CA ALA A 60 -9.76 -8.82 29.97
C ALA A 60 -8.75 -9.87 29.46
N GLY A 61 -7.60 -9.47 28.92
CA GLY A 61 -6.62 -10.39 28.34
C GLY A 61 -7.06 -11.05 27.03
N LEU A 62 -8.05 -10.46 26.35
CA LEU A 62 -8.64 -11.00 25.10
C LEU A 62 -8.00 -10.45 23.85
N LEU A 63 -6.99 -9.58 23.94
CA LEU A 63 -6.26 -9.04 22.77
C LEU A 63 -5.06 -9.91 22.45
N GLU A 64 -5.06 -10.49 21.27
CA GLU A 64 -3.89 -11.11 20.68
C GLU A 64 -3.08 -10.06 19.90
N GLY A 65 -1.81 -9.91 20.30
CA GLY A 65 -0.87 -9.02 19.62
C GLY A 65 -0.36 -9.61 18.31
N SER A 66 -0.33 -8.79 17.27
CA SER A 66 0.40 -9.14 16.04
C SER A 66 1.91 -9.07 16.28
N PHE A 67 2.65 -9.96 15.62
CA PHE A 67 4.12 -9.87 15.64
C PHE A 67 4.59 -8.59 14.93
N ILE A 68 5.30 -7.73 15.64
CA ILE A 68 5.89 -6.51 15.12
C ILE A 68 7.40 -6.71 15.01
N PRO A 69 7.96 -6.71 13.79
CA PRO A 69 9.41 -6.82 13.60
C PRO A 69 10.16 -5.63 14.18
N SER A 70 11.47 -5.77 14.38
CA SER A 70 12.36 -4.68 14.78
C SER A 70 12.32 -3.51 13.80
N LYS A 71 12.64 -2.30 14.27
CA LYS A 71 12.57 -1.05 13.47
C LYS A 71 13.27 -1.15 12.10
N PRO A 72 14.51 -1.67 11.97
CA PRO A 72 15.17 -1.80 10.67
C PRO A 72 14.39 -2.70 9.69
N ILE A 73 13.80 -3.78 10.19
CA ILE A 73 13.00 -4.69 9.35
C ILE A 73 11.69 -4.03 8.93
N ARG A 74 11.06 -3.21 9.79
CA ARG A 74 9.86 -2.43 9.42
C ARG A 74 10.17 -1.42 8.31
N GLU A 75 11.30 -0.72 8.43
CA GLU A 75 11.76 0.25 7.42
C GLU A 75 12.04 -0.44 6.07
N LEU A 76 12.75 -1.56 6.08
CA LEU A 76 12.99 -2.35 4.88
C LEU A 76 11.68 -2.84 4.23
N ARG A 77 10.73 -3.31 5.02
CA ARG A 77 9.40 -3.71 4.52
C ARG A 77 8.63 -2.53 3.91
N ASN A 78 8.72 -1.35 4.48
CA ASN A 78 8.08 -0.15 3.93
C ASN A 78 8.71 0.24 2.58
N LEU A 79 10.04 0.22 2.48
CA LEU A 79 10.76 0.50 1.23
C LEU A 79 10.41 -0.52 0.12
N THR A 80 10.40 -1.80 0.46
CA THR A 80 10.06 -2.85 -0.51
C THR A 80 8.61 -2.78 -0.98
N ARG A 81 7.67 -2.44 -0.08
CA ARG A 81 6.27 -2.20 -0.44
C ARG A 81 6.11 -0.97 -1.31
N TYR A 82 6.80 0.11 -0.98
CA TYR A 82 6.78 1.33 -1.80
C TYR A 82 7.34 1.07 -3.20
N ARG A 83 8.47 0.36 -3.31
CA ARG A 83 9.00 -0.07 -4.61
C ARG A 83 7.99 -0.88 -5.41
N LYS A 84 7.30 -1.83 -4.77
CA LYS A 84 6.25 -2.63 -5.41
C LYS A 84 5.11 -1.75 -5.92
N SER A 85 4.62 -0.81 -5.12
CA SER A 85 3.57 0.14 -5.51
C SER A 85 3.95 0.95 -6.74
N ILE A 86 5.18 1.47 -6.81
CA ILE A 86 5.68 2.21 -7.99
C ILE A 86 5.67 1.31 -9.24
N ILE A 87 6.11 0.06 -9.12
CA ILE A 87 6.11 -0.88 -10.26
C ILE A 87 4.69 -1.15 -10.75
N GLU A 88 3.75 -1.33 -9.83
CA GLU A 88 2.33 -1.54 -10.16
C GLU A 88 1.70 -0.29 -10.80
N GLU A 89 2.05 0.90 -10.33
CA GLU A 89 1.62 2.16 -10.94
C GLU A 89 2.16 2.33 -12.36
N ILE A 90 3.45 2.04 -12.59
CA ILE A 90 4.06 2.07 -13.94
C ILE A 90 3.32 1.09 -14.87
N ALA A 91 3.06 -0.13 -14.42
CA ALA A 91 2.33 -1.12 -15.21
C ALA A 91 0.90 -0.64 -15.52
N SER A 92 0.23 -0.03 -14.53
CA SER A 92 -1.11 0.54 -14.73
C SER A 92 -1.11 1.66 -15.76
N GLN A 93 -0.13 2.57 -15.72
CA GLN A 93 -0.01 3.66 -16.70
C GLN A 93 0.31 3.12 -18.10
N LYS A 94 1.21 2.15 -18.20
CA LYS A 94 1.48 1.46 -19.48
C LYS A 94 0.21 0.87 -20.09
N ASN A 95 -0.57 0.16 -19.31
CA ASN A 95 -1.83 -0.43 -19.76
C ASN A 95 -2.86 0.64 -20.18
N ARG A 96 -2.91 1.79 -19.50
CA ARG A 96 -3.78 2.91 -19.89
C ARG A 96 -3.38 3.49 -21.24
N ILE A 97 -2.07 3.70 -21.47
CA ILE A 97 -1.56 4.20 -22.75
C ILE A 97 -1.90 3.22 -23.88
N GLU A 98 -1.67 1.91 -23.66
CA GLU A 98 -2.00 0.89 -24.66
C GLU A 98 -3.48 0.86 -25.00
N LYS A 99 -4.37 0.91 -24.00
CA LYS A 99 -5.81 0.99 -24.21
C LYS A 99 -6.21 2.24 -25.00
N HIS A 100 -5.56 3.36 -24.71
CA HIS A 100 -5.83 4.61 -25.43
C HIS A 100 -5.38 4.52 -26.89
N LEU A 101 -4.19 3.98 -27.17
CA LEU A 101 -3.74 3.73 -28.54
C LEU A 101 -4.70 2.80 -29.30
N GLN A 102 -5.14 1.72 -28.64
CA GLN A 102 -6.12 0.80 -29.24
C GLN A 102 -7.46 1.48 -29.55
N SER A 103 -7.95 2.36 -28.68
CA SER A 103 -9.17 3.12 -28.93
C SER A 103 -9.05 4.10 -30.12
N CYS A 104 -7.81 4.53 -30.42
CA CYS A 104 -7.48 5.32 -31.60
C CYS A 104 -7.19 4.47 -32.87
N GLY A 105 -7.35 3.14 -32.80
CA GLY A 105 -7.09 2.23 -33.90
C GLY A 105 -5.63 1.73 -34.00
N PHE A 106 -4.77 2.08 -33.07
CA PHE A 106 -3.35 1.70 -33.09
C PHE A 106 -3.05 0.55 -32.13
N LYS A 107 -2.94 -0.68 -32.62
CA LYS A 107 -2.55 -1.84 -31.83
C LYS A 107 -1.07 -2.15 -32.01
N LEU A 108 -0.19 -1.37 -31.36
CA LEU A 108 1.26 -1.50 -31.49
C LEU A 108 1.79 -2.83 -30.95
N SER A 109 1.16 -3.42 -29.96
CA SER A 109 1.54 -4.72 -29.39
C SER A 109 1.46 -5.90 -30.36
N THR A 110 0.81 -5.73 -31.52
CA THR A 110 0.81 -6.74 -32.59
C THR A 110 2.16 -6.79 -33.34
N PHE A 111 2.86 -5.68 -33.41
CA PHE A 111 4.09 -5.51 -34.18
C PHE A 111 5.36 -5.39 -33.33
N LEU A 112 5.21 -4.97 -32.07
CA LEU A 112 6.31 -4.71 -31.17
C LEU A 112 6.16 -5.54 -29.90
N THR A 113 7.22 -6.24 -29.51
CA THR A 113 7.28 -7.01 -28.26
C THR A 113 7.24 -6.08 -27.05
N ASP A 114 7.91 -4.92 -27.14
CA ASP A 114 7.86 -3.86 -26.12
C ASP A 114 7.48 -2.52 -26.76
N ILE A 115 6.25 -2.12 -26.56
CA ILE A 115 5.73 -0.83 -27.07
C ILE A 115 6.31 0.38 -26.34
N PHE A 116 6.97 0.19 -25.18
CA PHE A 116 7.63 1.25 -24.41
C PHE A 116 9.16 1.26 -24.61
N GLY A 117 9.69 0.38 -25.46
CA GLY A 117 11.06 0.38 -25.91
C GLY A 117 11.35 1.58 -26.85
N VAL A 118 12.57 1.66 -27.34
CA VAL A 118 13.04 2.79 -28.19
C VAL A 118 12.15 3.02 -29.39
N SER A 119 11.87 1.98 -30.17
CA SER A 119 11.05 2.08 -31.39
C SER A 119 9.60 2.44 -31.07
N GLY A 120 9.00 1.80 -30.05
CA GLY A 120 7.63 2.07 -29.66
C GLY A 120 7.44 3.50 -29.16
N ARG A 121 8.38 4.03 -28.38
CA ARG A 121 8.37 5.44 -27.94
C ARG A 121 8.49 6.41 -29.12
N ALA A 122 9.36 6.14 -30.08
CA ALA A 122 9.50 6.97 -31.28
C ALA A 122 8.19 7.02 -32.09
N ILE A 123 7.51 5.88 -32.22
CA ILE A 123 6.20 5.81 -32.90
C ILE A 123 5.14 6.60 -32.13
N MET A 124 5.05 6.42 -30.81
CA MET A 124 4.09 7.15 -29.96
C MET A 124 4.35 8.66 -30.02
N ASP A 125 5.61 9.09 -29.95
CA ASP A 125 5.99 10.50 -30.05
C ASP A 125 5.61 11.10 -31.41
N HIS A 126 5.84 10.35 -32.50
CA HIS A 126 5.39 10.74 -33.82
C HIS A 126 3.86 10.87 -33.92
N LEU A 127 3.11 9.90 -33.37
CA LEU A 127 1.66 9.95 -33.33
C LEU A 127 1.14 11.16 -32.54
N CYS A 128 1.76 11.47 -31.41
CA CYS A 128 1.38 12.64 -30.60
C CYS A 128 1.61 13.96 -31.36
N ARG A 129 2.67 14.04 -32.17
CA ARG A 129 3.00 15.28 -32.90
C ARG A 129 2.20 15.45 -34.20
N HIS A 130 1.88 14.37 -34.89
CA HIS A 130 1.33 14.42 -36.25
C HIS A 130 -0.08 13.83 -36.37
N GLY A 131 -0.58 13.16 -35.34
CA GLY A 131 -1.92 12.57 -35.31
C GLY A 131 -2.14 11.38 -36.27
N LYS A 132 -1.12 11.01 -37.09
CA LYS A 132 -1.17 9.91 -38.06
C LYS A 132 0.22 9.38 -38.36
N ILE A 133 0.28 8.11 -38.74
CA ILE A 133 1.48 7.49 -39.34
C ILE A 133 1.25 7.48 -40.87
N SER A 134 2.09 8.19 -41.61
CA SER A 134 2.11 8.06 -43.08
C SER A 134 2.96 6.83 -43.43
N PRO A 135 2.46 5.91 -44.27
CA PRO A 135 3.30 4.84 -44.80
C PRO A 135 4.48 5.49 -45.55
N GLY A 136 5.71 5.15 -45.13
CA GLY A 136 6.92 5.60 -45.80
C GLY A 136 6.86 5.14 -47.27
N LYS A 137 7.32 6.02 -48.16
CA LYS A 137 7.58 5.64 -49.58
C LYS A 137 8.75 4.69 -49.64
#